data_e265a61e5c0a76331a226646d4bb3586
#
_entry.id   e265a61e5c0a76331a226646d4bb3586
#
_cell.length_a   1.000
_cell.length_b   1.000
_cell.length_c   1.000
_cell.angle_alpha   90.00
_cell.angle_beta   90.00
_cell.angle_gamma   90.00
#
_symmetry.space_group_name_H-M   'P 1'
#
loop_
_entity.id
_entity.type
_entity.pdbx_description
1 polymer ?
#
loop_
_entity_poly.entity_id
_entity_poly.type
_entity_poly.pdbx_seq_one_letter_code
_entity_poly.pdbx_strand_id
1 'polypeptide(L)'
;MEVSRIETGNIEVKFENIRIADLFNELSREFAPVAAAKGFLFQIRPVDAMISTDPLLLSRILRNLISNALRYSTKPGSKIVLGARRRPQGKIQIGVYDQGPGIEAADREKIFDAFYRGKSSEGMEEGFGLGLSIVRGLAQRLSIPVSVASRVGKGSVFHLNFVETESTVKAAGNGLPIASGLDIRGSIALLEDNAIVRDAVVLMMKSWGADVVASGEPDDAFMSDVIDRATNGTLSAFISDYNLGSGKPTGLEAIFTVRKASGRKIPCVLLTAVNEDEIRAAYRQLCLNPDNAGQAMPVILQKPATAESLASALRRAVAER
;
A
#
# COMPACT_ATOMS: atom_id res chain seq x y z
N MET A 1 14.56 -5.57 13.13
CA MET A 1 14.88 -4.16 13.50
C MET A 1 13.70 -3.18 13.45
N GLU A 2 12.44 -3.63 13.28
CA GLU A 2 11.25 -2.75 13.25
C GLU A 2 10.61 -2.49 14.62
N VAL A 3 10.78 -3.38 15.58
CA VAL A 3 10.22 -3.22 16.94
C VAL A 3 10.82 -2.00 17.66
N SER A 4 12.10 -1.73 17.42
CA SER A 4 12.81 -0.58 18.02
C SER A 4 12.34 0.80 17.54
N ARG A 5 11.72 0.88 16.34
CA ARG A 5 11.16 2.15 15.79
C ARG A 5 9.75 2.45 16.30
N ILE A 6 9.01 1.44 16.75
CA ILE A 6 7.68 1.62 17.34
C ILE A 6 7.80 2.22 18.76
N GLU A 7 8.87 1.90 19.48
CA GLU A 7 9.14 2.43 20.82
C GLU A 7 9.71 3.86 20.83
N THR A 8 10.30 4.34 19.73
CA THR A 8 10.96 5.66 19.66
C THR A 8 10.07 6.84 19.27
N GLY A 9 8.75 6.75 19.37
CA GLY A 9 7.86 7.94 19.48
C GLY A 9 7.63 8.79 18.21
N ASN A 10 8.24 8.51 17.07
CA ASN A 10 8.35 9.45 15.95
C ASN A 10 7.46 9.15 14.70
N ILE A 11 6.32 8.43 14.86
CA ILE A 11 5.35 8.31 13.76
C ILE A 11 4.27 9.38 13.96
N GLU A 12 4.26 10.41 13.14
CA GLU A 12 3.18 11.38 13.07
C GLU A 12 1.92 10.69 12.52
N VAL A 13 0.84 10.73 13.29
CA VAL A 13 -0.46 10.14 12.89
C VAL A 13 -1.25 11.15 12.10
N LYS A 14 -1.65 10.80 10.88
CA LYS A 14 -2.44 11.67 10.00
C LYS A 14 -3.86 11.13 9.90
N PHE A 15 -4.78 11.75 10.64
CA PHE A 15 -6.19 11.36 10.60
C PHE A 15 -6.88 11.87 9.33
N GLU A 16 -7.50 10.94 8.61
CA GLU A 16 -8.31 11.21 7.42
C GLU A 16 -9.65 10.49 7.53
N ASN A 17 -10.68 11.03 6.89
CA ASN A 17 -11.97 10.34 6.76
C ASN A 17 -11.89 9.36 5.60
N ILE A 18 -11.98 8.07 5.90
CA ILE A 18 -11.91 7.02 4.89
C ILE A 18 -13.22 6.23 4.83
N ARG A 19 -13.57 5.77 3.63
CA ARG A 19 -14.67 4.85 3.42
C ARG A 19 -14.20 3.42 3.68
N ILE A 20 -14.87 2.70 4.57
CA ILE A 20 -14.52 1.32 4.94
C ILE A 20 -14.52 0.39 3.71
N ALA A 21 -15.48 0.57 2.81
CA ALA A 21 -15.59 -0.25 1.62
C ALA A 21 -14.35 -0.16 0.71
N ASP A 22 -13.76 1.03 0.58
CA ASP A 22 -12.59 1.24 -0.28
C ASP A 22 -11.35 0.53 0.29
N LEU A 23 -11.11 0.66 1.59
CA LEU A 23 -10.05 -0.06 2.29
C LEU A 23 -10.22 -1.59 2.21
N PHE A 24 -11.46 -2.08 2.37
CA PHE A 24 -11.73 -3.52 2.28
C PHE A 24 -11.52 -4.07 0.88
N ASN A 25 -11.89 -3.30 -0.15
CA ASN A 25 -11.66 -3.67 -1.55
C ASN A 25 -10.16 -3.74 -1.88
N GLU A 26 -9.36 -2.80 -1.35
CA GLU A 26 -7.90 -2.84 -1.50
C GLU A 26 -7.32 -4.12 -0.90
N LEU A 27 -7.64 -4.39 0.38
CA LEU A 27 -7.16 -5.59 1.07
C LEU A 27 -7.68 -6.89 0.42
N SER A 28 -8.88 -6.88 -0.15
CA SER A 28 -9.41 -8.03 -0.87
C SER A 28 -8.62 -8.35 -2.13
N ARG A 29 -8.23 -7.33 -2.91
CA ARG A 29 -7.39 -7.54 -4.09
C ARG A 29 -6.02 -8.13 -3.73
N GLU A 30 -5.47 -7.73 -2.60
CA GLU A 30 -4.16 -8.21 -2.12
C GLU A 30 -4.25 -9.65 -1.58
N PHE A 31 -5.25 -9.95 -0.72
CA PHE A 31 -5.26 -11.19 0.04
C PHE A 31 -6.10 -12.32 -0.56
N ALA A 32 -7.07 -12.03 -1.44
CA ALA A 32 -7.88 -13.08 -2.04
C ALA A 32 -7.05 -14.08 -2.90
N PRO A 33 -6.10 -13.65 -3.73
CA PRO A 33 -5.21 -14.57 -4.46
C PRO A 33 -4.33 -15.41 -3.51
N VAL A 34 -3.81 -14.80 -2.44
CA VAL A 34 -2.95 -15.48 -1.45
C VAL A 34 -3.74 -16.55 -0.69
N ALA A 35 -4.99 -16.22 -0.30
CA ALA A 35 -5.88 -17.17 0.35
C ALA A 35 -6.22 -18.33 -0.57
N ALA A 36 -6.57 -18.06 -1.83
CA ALA A 36 -6.91 -19.07 -2.83
C ALA A 36 -5.74 -20.02 -3.08
N ALA A 37 -4.51 -19.54 -3.18
CA ALA A 37 -3.31 -20.32 -3.34
C ALA A 37 -3.07 -21.30 -2.16
N LYS A 38 -3.57 -20.95 -0.95
CA LYS A 38 -3.55 -21.81 0.24
C LYS A 38 -4.81 -22.70 0.39
N GLY A 39 -5.73 -22.65 -0.58
CA GLY A 39 -6.99 -23.37 -0.53
C GLY A 39 -8.01 -22.79 0.46
N PHE A 40 -7.90 -21.50 0.82
CA PHE A 40 -8.82 -20.81 1.72
C PHE A 40 -9.74 -19.84 0.95
N LEU A 41 -10.84 -19.45 1.59
CA LEU A 41 -11.81 -18.48 1.06
C LEU A 41 -11.64 -17.16 1.82
N PHE A 42 -11.19 -16.12 1.14
CA PHE A 42 -11.18 -14.76 1.69
C PHE A 42 -12.46 -14.02 1.27
N GLN A 43 -13.16 -13.46 2.24
CA GLN A 43 -14.42 -12.74 2.01
C GLN A 43 -14.38 -11.38 2.68
N ILE A 44 -14.90 -10.36 2.01
CA ILE A 44 -15.16 -9.05 2.62
C ILE A 44 -16.64 -8.84 2.87
N ARG A 45 -16.97 -8.18 3.97
CA ARG A 45 -18.32 -7.72 4.33
C ARG A 45 -18.25 -6.28 4.82
N PRO A 46 -18.11 -5.32 3.90
CA PRO A 46 -18.03 -3.91 4.26
C PRO A 46 -19.39 -3.40 4.74
N VAL A 47 -19.38 -2.28 5.44
CA VAL A 47 -20.52 -1.42 5.69
C VAL A 47 -20.26 -0.08 4.99
N ASP A 48 -21.30 0.51 4.45
CA ASP A 48 -21.21 1.86 3.89
C ASP A 48 -21.16 2.88 5.03
N ALA A 49 -19.95 3.16 5.49
CA ALA A 49 -19.66 4.05 6.61
C ALA A 49 -18.30 4.69 6.42
N MET A 50 -18.16 5.90 6.99
CA MET A 50 -16.90 6.63 7.08
C MET A 50 -16.36 6.54 8.50
N ILE A 51 -15.04 6.45 8.62
CA ILE A 51 -14.33 6.51 9.90
C ILE A 51 -13.15 7.47 9.78
N SER A 52 -12.83 8.19 10.86
CA SER A 52 -11.63 9.01 10.94
C SER A 52 -10.48 8.17 11.51
N THR A 53 -9.40 8.02 10.75
CA THR A 53 -8.23 7.23 11.13
C THR A 53 -7.04 7.58 10.25
N ASP A 54 -5.86 7.10 10.59
CA ASP A 54 -4.72 7.08 9.68
C ASP A 54 -4.84 5.83 8.78
N PRO A 55 -5.02 6.00 7.45
CA PRO A 55 -5.28 4.89 6.55
C PRO A 55 -4.09 3.92 6.44
N LEU A 56 -2.85 4.43 6.53
CA LEU A 56 -1.64 3.60 6.45
C LEU A 56 -1.49 2.73 7.69
N LEU A 57 -1.68 3.31 8.88
CA LEU A 57 -1.58 2.58 10.13
C LEU A 57 -2.71 1.54 10.27
N LEU A 58 -3.95 1.92 9.90
CA LEU A 58 -5.07 0.98 9.91
C LEU A 58 -4.88 -0.16 8.91
N SER A 59 -4.44 0.14 7.69
CA SER A 59 -4.11 -0.87 6.67
C SER A 59 -3.05 -1.85 7.19
N ARG A 60 -2.01 -1.35 7.86
CA ARG A 60 -0.96 -2.18 8.48
C ARG A 60 -1.49 -3.08 9.60
N ILE A 61 -2.40 -2.57 10.44
CA ILE A 61 -3.10 -3.38 11.46
C ILE A 61 -3.85 -4.53 10.78
N LEU A 62 -4.70 -4.21 9.79
CA LEU A 62 -5.53 -5.21 9.13
C LEU A 62 -4.70 -6.25 8.36
N ARG A 63 -3.62 -5.85 7.68
CA ARG A 63 -2.67 -6.78 7.04
C ARG A 63 -2.05 -7.76 8.03
N ASN A 64 -1.64 -7.30 9.20
CA ASN A 64 -1.11 -8.18 10.25
C ASN A 64 -2.17 -9.18 10.73
N LEU A 65 -3.41 -8.73 10.95
CA LEU A 65 -4.50 -9.60 11.38
C LEU A 65 -4.89 -10.63 10.31
N ILE A 66 -4.97 -10.21 9.03
CA ILE A 66 -5.30 -11.10 7.90
C ILE A 66 -4.16 -12.11 7.68
N SER A 67 -2.90 -11.70 7.74
CA SER A 67 -1.74 -12.59 7.63
C SER A 67 -1.71 -13.62 8.74
N ASN A 68 -2.06 -13.24 9.97
CA ASN A 68 -2.22 -14.16 11.08
C ASN A 68 -3.37 -15.15 10.81
N ALA A 69 -4.54 -14.69 10.35
CA ALA A 69 -5.65 -15.56 9.99
C ALA A 69 -5.28 -16.58 8.91
N LEU A 70 -4.52 -16.18 7.88
CA LEU A 70 -4.00 -17.05 6.81
C LEU A 70 -2.94 -18.05 7.32
N ARG A 71 -2.17 -17.66 8.34
CA ARG A 71 -1.14 -18.52 8.94
C ARG A 71 -1.76 -19.59 9.81
N TYR A 72 -2.72 -19.22 10.66
CA TYR A 72 -3.28 -20.12 11.66
C TYR A 72 -4.49 -20.91 11.17
N SER A 73 -5.04 -20.61 10.00
CA SER A 73 -6.02 -21.47 9.34
C SER A 73 -5.34 -22.69 8.76
N THR A 74 -5.82 -23.89 9.13
CA THR A 74 -5.15 -25.16 8.75
C THR A 74 -6.01 -26.08 7.89
N LYS A 75 -7.33 -25.88 7.89
CA LYS A 75 -8.26 -26.75 7.15
C LYS A 75 -8.51 -26.22 5.75
N PRO A 76 -8.34 -27.02 4.68
CA PRO A 76 -8.77 -26.63 3.33
C PRO A 76 -10.23 -26.16 3.34
N GLY A 77 -10.52 -25.09 2.57
CA GLY A 77 -11.84 -24.45 2.53
C GLY A 77 -12.16 -23.53 3.72
N SER A 78 -11.24 -23.35 4.67
CA SER A 78 -11.41 -22.39 5.76
C SER A 78 -11.74 -20.99 5.23
N LYS A 79 -12.63 -20.31 5.94
CA LYS A 79 -13.05 -18.94 5.60
C LYS A 79 -12.31 -17.94 6.48
N ILE A 80 -11.76 -16.91 5.83
CA ILE A 80 -11.24 -15.73 6.49
C ILE A 80 -12.14 -14.56 6.08
N VAL A 81 -12.72 -13.87 7.05
CA VAL A 81 -13.68 -12.80 6.76
C VAL A 81 -13.19 -11.49 7.35
N LEU A 82 -12.99 -10.49 6.50
CA LEU A 82 -12.82 -9.10 6.90
C LEU A 82 -14.21 -8.44 6.86
N GLY A 83 -14.79 -8.17 8.03
CA GLY A 83 -16.15 -7.66 8.16
C GLY A 83 -16.22 -6.37 8.94
N ALA A 84 -17.21 -5.53 8.61
CA ALA A 84 -17.58 -4.36 9.41
C ALA A 84 -19.06 -4.42 9.76
N ARG A 85 -19.42 -3.83 10.89
CA ARG A 85 -20.83 -3.71 11.30
C ARG A 85 -21.05 -2.46 12.15
N ARG A 86 -22.22 -1.86 12.00
CA ARG A 86 -22.68 -0.80 12.90
C ARG A 86 -23.03 -1.37 14.26
N ARG A 87 -22.66 -0.65 15.29
CA ARG A 87 -23.00 -0.90 16.69
C ARG A 87 -23.82 0.26 17.23
N PRO A 88 -24.53 0.10 18.35
CA PRO A 88 -25.22 1.21 19.01
C PRO A 88 -24.31 2.43 19.24
N GLN A 89 -24.91 3.60 19.34
CA GLN A 89 -24.21 4.88 19.62
C GLN A 89 -23.25 5.32 18.50
N GLY A 90 -23.58 5.07 17.21
CA GLY A 90 -22.75 5.50 16.09
C GLY A 90 -21.37 4.82 16.05
N LYS A 91 -21.24 3.64 16.63
CA LYS A 91 -19.99 2.89 16.61
C LYS A 91 -19.91 1.97 15.40
N ILE A 92 -18.70 1.86 14.86
CA ILE A 92 -18.36 0.89 13.81
C ILE A 92 -17.39 -0.12 14.40
N GLN A 93 -17.67 -1.40 14.21
CA GLN A 93 -16.76 -2.47 14.58
C GLN A 93 -16.27 -3.18 13.33
N ILE A 94 -14.94 -3.14 13.11
CA ILE A 94 -14.25 -3.92 12.07
C ILE A 94 -13.71 -5.18 12.73
N GLY A 95 -13.86 -6.33 12.06
CA GLY A 95 -13.39 -7.62 12.57
C GLY A 95 -12.72 -8.46 11.49
N VAL A 96 -11.60 -9.10 11.87
CA VAL A 96 -10.95 -10.16 11.08
C VAL A 96 -11.25 -11.49 11.76
N TYR A 97 -11.97 -12.36 11.05
CA TYR A 97 -12.44 -13.66 11.51
C TYR A 97 -11.64 -14.76 10.84
N ASP A 98 -11.19 -15.75 11.60
CA ASP A 98 -10.56 -16.97 11.12
C ASP A 98 -11.27 -18.22 11.63
N GLN A 99 -10.99 -19.35 11.01
CA GLN A 99 -11.42 -20.69 11.42
C GLN A 99 -10.22 -21.55 11.85
N GLY A 100 -9.26 -20.92 12.51
CA GLY A 100 -8.06 -21.56 13.06
C GLY A 100 -8.33 -22.37 14.33
N PRO A 101 -7.26 -22.76 15.04
CA PRO A 101 -7.35 -23.58 16.26
C PRO A 101 -8.02 -22.85 17.43
N GLY A 102 -8.16 -21.52 17.34
CA GLY A 102 -8.62 -20.70 18.45
C GLY A 102 -7.51 -20.43 19.49
N ILE A 103 -7.86 -19.65 20.51
CA ILE A 103 -6.94 -19.14 21.54
C ILE A 103 -7.53 -19.46 22.90
N GLU A 104 -6.73 -20.06 23.77
CA GLU A 104 -7.10 -20.34 25.14
C GLU A 104 -7.38 -19.04 25.93
N ALA A 105 -8.27 -19.10 26.88
CA ALA A 105 -8.67 -17.91 27.66
C ALA A 105 -7.47 -17.27 28.39
N ALA A 106 -6.56 -18.09 28.89
CA ALA A 106 -5.36 -17.64 29.62
C ALA A 106 -4.33 -16.92 28.71
N ASP A 107 -4.43 -17.12 27.41
CA ASP A 107 -3.46 -16.59 26.44
C ASP A 107 -3.95 -15.32 25.74
N ARG A 108 -5.27 -15.00 25.82
CA ARG A 108 -5.88 -13.89 25.05
C ARG A 108 -5.28 -12.50 25.32
N GLU A 109 -4.74 -12.27 26.48
CA GLU A 109 -4.01 -11.04 26.78
C GLU A 109 -2.56 -11.12 26.33
N LYS A 110 -1.93 -12.29 26.57
CA LYS A 110 -0.52 -12.54 26.29
C LYS A 110 -0.17 -12.57 24.81
N ILE A 111 -1.12 -12.94 23.94
CA ILE A 111 -0.87 -12.98 22.48
C ILE A 111 -0.47 -11.63 21.87
N PHE A 112 -0.73 -10.53 22.59
CA PHE A 112 -0.31 -9.19 22.19
C PHE A 112 1.08 -8.80 22.71
N ASP A 113 1.71 -9.63 23.55
CA ASP A 113 3.07 -9.38 24.03
C ASP A 113 4.08 -9.75 22.93
N ALA A 114 5.16 -8.97 22.83
CA ALA A 114 6.20 -9.21 21.84
C ALA A 114 6.86 -10.58 22.09
N PHE A 115 7.11 -11.32 21.00
CA PHE A 115 7.70 -12.65 21.00
C PHE A 115 6.85 -13.76 21.65
N TYR A 116 5.65 -13.46 22.14
CA TYR A 116 4.78 -14.48 22.68
C TYR A 116 4.22 -15.41 21.60
N ARG A 117 4.28 -16.71 21.85
CA ARG A 117 3.70 -17.77 21.02
C ARG A 117 2.89 -18.70 21.92
N GLY A 118 1.59 -18.79 21.69
CA GLY A 118 0.72 -19.73 22.42
C GLY A 118 1.00 -21.19 22.05
N LYS A 119 0.60 -22.12 22.90
CA LYS A 119 0.79 -23.56 22.73
C LYS A 119 0.23 -24.10 21.40
N SER A 120 -0.81 -23.49 20.85
CA SER A 120 -1.40 -23.87 19.57
C SER A 120 -0.52 -23.53 18.34
N SER A 121 0.62 -22.89 18.52
CA SER A 121 1.59 -22.54 17.48
C SER A 121 2.85 -23.40 17.52
N GLU A 122 2.94 -24.40 18.41
CA GLU A 122 4.03 -25.38 18.45
C GLU A 122 3.98 -26.24 17.18
N GLY A 123 5.07 -26.24 16.39
CA GLY A 123 5.18 -26.98 15.12
C GLY A 123 4.80 -26.21 13.86
N MET A 124 4.35 -24.95 13.95
CA MET A 124 4.17 -24.09 12.78
C MET A 124 5.45 -23.33 12.47
N GLU A 125 5.95 -23.46 11.23
CA GLU A 125 7.11 -22.75 10.75
C GLU A 125 6.84 -21.23 10.66
N GLU A 126 7.90 -20.45 10.98
CA GLU A 126 8.09 -19.03 10.77
C GLU A 126 7.07 -18.03 11.35
N GLY A 127 7.50 -17.35 12.41
CA GLY A 127 6.90 -16.10 12.91
C GLY A 127 7.51 -15.71 14.24
N PHE A 128 8.13 -14.56 14.26
CA PHE A 128 8.83 -14.01 15.43
C PHE A 128 7.91 -13.59 16.58
N GLY A 129 6.58 -13.87 16.52
CA GLY A 129 5.63 -13.44 17.56
C GLY A 129 5.45 -11.92 17.67
N LEU A 130 5.75 -11.18 16.60
CA LEU A 130 5.73 -9.70 16.61
C LEU A 130 4.44 -9.09 16.02
N GLY A 131 3.68 -9.85 15.22
CA GLY A 131 2.54 -9.30 14.47
C GLY A 131 1.46 -8.68 15.34
N LEU A 132 1.06 -9.34 16.43
CA LEU A 132 0.02 -8.84 17.34
C LEU A 132 0.51 -7.74 18.28
N SER A 133 1.78 -7.74 18.68
CA SER A 133 2.36 -6.61 19.43
C SER A 133 2.41 -5.33 18.58
N ILE A 134 2.71 -5.46 17.27
CA ILE A 134 2.60 -4.36 16.32
C ILE A 134 1.15 -3.87 16.21
N VAL A 135 0.17 -4.77 16.09
CA VAL A 135 -1.26 -4.41 16.08
C VAL A 135 -1.63 -3.60 17.33
N ARG A 136 -1.23 -4.06 18.52
CA ARG A 136 -1.49 -3.35 19.79
C ARG A 136 -0.84 -1.96 19.81
N GLY A 137 0.42 -1.86 19.43
CA GLY A 137 1.16 -0.59 19.42
C GLY A 137 0.55 0.43 18.43
N LEU A 138 0.20 0.00 17.21
CA LEU A 138 -0.43 0.87 16.22
C LEU A 138 -1.85 1.27 16.63
N ALA A 139 -2.63 0.34 17.18
CA ALA A 139 -3.98 0.63 17.66
C ALA A 139 -3.99 1.62 18.82
N GLN A 140 -3.03 1.52 19.74
CA GLN A 140 -2.83 2.51 20.82
C GLN A 140 -2.55 3.91 20.27
N ARG A 141 -1.70 4.03 19.23
CA ARG A 141 -1.41 5.32 18.60
C ARG A 141 -2.63 5.92 17.90
N LEU A 142 -3.46 5.09 17.32
CA LEU A 142 -4.73 5.51 16.70
C LEU A 142 -5.84 5.73 17.73
N SER A 143 -5.60 5.45 19.02
CA SER A 143 -6.62 5.44 20.08
C SER A 143 -7.80 4.51 19.77
N ILE A 144 -7.53 3.38 19.10
CA ILE A 144 -8.52 2.40 18.69
C ILE A 144 -8.49 1.21 19.67
N PRO A 145 -9.59 0.91 20.37
CA PRO A 145 -9.69 -0.29 21.17
C PRO A 145 -9.59 -1.56 20.34
N VAL A 146 -8.67 -2.46 20.70
CA VAL A 146 -8.54 -3.80 20.10
C VAL A 146 -9.03 -4.82 21.11
N SER A 147 -9.79 -5.80 20.64
CA SER A 147 -10.23 -6.93 21.45
C SER A 147 -10.21 -8.22 20.64
N VAL A 148 -10.10 -9.35 21.34
CA VAL A 148 -10.15 -10.68 20.74
C VAL A 148 -11.27 -11.49 21.40
N ALA A 149 -12.06 -12.15 20.56
CA ALA A 149 -12.96 -13.21 20.97
C ALA A 149 -12.56 -14.50 20.24
N SER A 150 -12.38 -15.58 21.01
CA SER A 150 -11.90 -16.83 20.45
C SER A 150 -12.50 -18.02 21.22
N ARG A 151 -12.65 -19.12 20.48
CA ARG A 151 -13.06 -20.42 21.04
C ARG A 151 -12.13 -21.50 20.45
N VAL A 152 -11.50 -22.24 21.34
CA VAL A 152 -10.63 -23.37 20.95
C VAL A 152 -11.36 -24.32 20.01
N GLY A 153 -10.73 -24.68 18.91
CA GLY A 153 -11.27 -25.54 17.84
C GLY A 153 -12.31 -24.90 16.94
N LYS A 154 -12.63 -23.59 17.12
CA LYS A 154 -13.64 -22.87 16.31
C LYS A 154 -13.10 -21.66 15.57
N GLY A 155 -11.93 -21.15 16.00
CA GLY A 155 -11.29 -19.96 15.44
C GLY A 155 -11.34 -18.74 16.34
N SER A 156 -10.95 -17.61 15.77
CA SER A 156 -10.82 -16.33 16.49
C SER A 156 -11.42 -15.18 15.69
N VAL A 157 -11.70 -14.10 16.37
CA VAL A 157 -12.01 -12.82 15.77
C VAL A 157 -11.31 -11.70 16.53
N PHE A 158 -10.61 -10.85 15.81
CA PHE A 158 -10.00 -9.64 16.32
C PHE A 158 -10.88 -8.45 15.93
N HIS A 159 -11.27 -7.63 16.90
CA HIS A 159 -12.14 -6.49 16.71
C HIS A 159 -11.39 -5.18 16.92
N LEU A 160 -11.66 -4.22 16.04
CA LEU A 160 -11.27 -2.81 16.12
C LEU A 160 -12.55 -1.97 16.21
N ASN A 161 -12.61 -1.04 17.15
CA ASN A 161 -13.81 -0.22 17.35
C ASN A 161 -13.54 1.25 17.00
N PHE A 162 -14.39 1.81 16.15
CA PHE A 162 -14.35 3.19 15.68
C PHE A 162 -15.62 3.93 16.02
N VAL A 163 -15.59 5.24 15.88
CA VAL A 163 -16.79 6.08 15.83
C VAL A 163 -17.07 6.37 14.37
N GLU A 164 -18.33 6.22 13.96
CA GLU A 164 -18.76 6.61 12.62
C GLU A 164 -18.69 8.13 12.49
N THR A 165 -18.04 8.62 11.44
CA THR A 165 -18.01 10.04 11.13
C THR A 165 -19.09 10.36 10.11
N GLU A 166 -19.70 11.54 10.21
CA GLU A 166 -20.67 11.98 9.22
C GLU A 166 -20.00 12.07 7.83
N SER A 167 -20.69 11.54 6.85
CA SER A 167 -20.29 11.66 5.45
C SER A 167 -20.53 13.09 5.00
N THR A 168 -19.51 13.94 5.04
CA THR A 168 -19.54 15.25 4.37
C THR A 168 -19.38 15.12 2.85
N VAL A 169 -19.30 13.89 2.34
CA VAL A 169 -19.22 13.63 0.91
C VAL A 169 -20.64 13.45 0.38
N LYS A 170 -21.15 14.47 -0.33
CA LYS A 170 -22.29 14.32 -1.25
C LYS A 170 -22.03 13.08 -2.11
N ALA A 171 -23.03 12.21 -2.23
CA ALA A 171 -22.99 11.01 -3.06
C ALA A 171 -22.48 11.37 -4.49
N ALA A 172 -21.21 11.15 -4.73
CA ALA A 172 -20.67 11.05 -6.08
C ALA A 172 -20.88 9.58 -6.47
N GLY A 173 -21.66 9.40 -7.52
CA GLY A 173 -22.08 8.09 -8.03
C GLY A 173 -20.91 7.15 -8.33
N ASN A 174 -21.21 5.87 -8.42
CA ASN A 174 -20.35 4.75 -8.77
C ASN A 174 -19.32 5.07 -9.86
N GLY A 175 -18.17 5.56 -9.45
CA GLY A 175 -16.97 5.77 -10.25
C GLY A 175 -15.82 5.85 -9.26
N LEU A 176 -14.73 5.15 -9.55
CA LEU A 176 -13.44 5.46 -8.95
C LEU A 176 -13.28 6.99 -8.96
N PRO A 177 -12.73 7.64 -7.91
CA PRO A 177 -12.52 9.09 -7.97
C PRO A 177 -11.72 9.38 -9.24
N ILE A 178 -12.43 9.86 -10.25
CA ILE A 178 -11.77 10.46 -11.40
C ILE A 178 -10.95 11.58 -10.77
N ALA A 179 -9.65 11.56 -10.99
CA ALA A 179 -8.75 12.64 -10.63
C ALA A 179 -9.21 13.88 -11.41
N SER A 180 -10.27 14.53 -10.90
CA SER A 180 -10.85 15.72 -11.48
C SER A 180 -9.75 16.78 -11.54
N GLY A 181 -9.21 17.02 -12.73
CA GLY A 181 -8.16 17.99 -12.97
C GLY A 181 -6.77 17.44 -13.37
N LEU A 182 -6.59 16.13 -13.57
CA LEU A 182 -5.42 15.66 -14.28
C LEU A 182 -5.74 15.70 -15.80
N ASP A 183 -5.53 16.86 -16.44
CA ASP A 183 -5.56 16.96 -17.91
C ASP A 183 -4.24 16.40 -18.46
N ILE A 184 -4.14 15.07 -18.50
CA ILE A 184 -2.98 14.37 -19.08
C ILE A 184 -3.19 14.28 -20.57
N ARG A 185 -2.65 15.27 -21.29
CA ARG A 185 -2.63 15.26 -22.77
C ARG A 185 -1.37 14.54 -23.22
N GLY A 186 -1.48 13.24 -23.52
CA GLY A 186 -0.37 12.41 -23.97
C GLY A 186 -0.23 11.12 -23.18
N SER A 187 0.88 10.42 -23.40
CA SER A 187 1.15 9.15 -22.74
C SER A 187 1.90 9.31 -21.41
N ILE A 188 1.71 8.35 -20.53
CA ILE A 188 2.54 8.16 -19.32
C ILE A 188 3.38 6.91 -19.52
N ALA A 189 4.68 7.01 -19.28
CA ALA A 189 5.54 5.84 -19.17
C ALA A 189 5.61 5.36 -17.73
N LEU A 190 5.55 4.04 -17.54
CA LEU A 190 5.68 3.37 -16.22
C LEU A 190 6.75 2.30 -16.29
N LEU A 191 7.70 2.36 -15.37
CA LEU A 191 8.72 1.35 -15.16
C LEU A 191 8.61 0.79 -13.75
N GLU A 192 8.17 -0.48 -13.63
CA GLU A 192 7.90 -1.17 -12.36
C GLU A 192 8.17 -2.67 -12.56
N ASP A 193 9.13 -3.24 -11.82
CA ASP A 193 9.55 -4.64 -11.99
C ASP A 193 8.51 -5.63 -11.50
N ASN A 194 7.75 -5.29 -10.47
CA ASN A 194 6.68 -6.13 -9.96
C ASN A 194 5.46 -6.10 -10.88
N ALA A 195 5.19 -7.21 -11.58
CA ALA A 195 4.10 -7.32 -12.55
C ALA A 195 2.73 -6.97 -11.95
N ILE A 196 2.43 -7.40 -10.72
CA ILE A 196 1.14 -7.15 -10.06
C ILE A 196 0.96 -5.66 -9.77
N VAL A 197 2.02 -5.00 -9.28
CA VAL A 197 2.02 -3.56 -9.00
C VAL A 197 1.90 -2.79 -10.31
N ARG A 198 2.67 -3.17 -11.32
CA ARG A 198 2.64 -2.57 -12.66
C ARG A 198 1.24 -2.60 -13.26
N ASP A 199 0.59 -3.78 -13.28
CA ASP A 199 -0.75 -3.95 -13.85
C ASP A 199 -1.80 -3.14 -13.08
N ALA A 200 -1.70 -3.08 -11.76
CA ALA A 200 -2.59 -2.27 -10.92
C ALA A 200 -2.43 -0.77 -11.21
N VAL A 201 -1.19 -0.27 -11.32
CA VAL A 201 -0.90 1.14 -11.63
C VAL A 201 -1.33 1.50 -13.05
N VAL A 202 -1.11 0.61 -14.03
CA VAL A 202 -1.59 0.78 -15.42
C VAL A 202 -3.12 0.88 -15.44
N LEU A 203 -3.82 -0.04 -14.80
CA LEU A 203 -5.29 -0.03 -14.74
C LEU A 203 -5.82 1.26 -14.12
N MET A 204 -5.19 1.69 -13.04
CA MET A 204 -5.53 2.93 -12.35
C MET A 204 -5.34 4.16 -13.25
N MET A 205 -4.18 4.30 -13.92
CA MET A 205 -3.91 5.42 -14.81
C MET A 205 -4.83 5.41 -16.05
N LYS A 206 -5.14 4.24 -16.60
CA LYS A 206 -6.13 4.09 -17.66
C LYS A 206 -7.53 4.51 -17.24
N SER A 207 -7.91 4.27 -15.97
CA SER A 207 -9.19 4.75 -15.44
C SER A 207 -9.25 6.29 -15.32
N TRP A 208 -8.10 6.97 -15.32
CA TRP A 208 -7.98 8.44 -15.42
C TRP A 208 -7.98 8.96 -16.86
N GLY A 209 -8.06 8.06 -17.85
CA GLY A 209 -8.04 8.41 -19.27
C GLY A 209 -6.63 8.57 -19.85
N ALA A 210 -5.58 8.17 -19.12
CA ALA A 210 -4.21 8.24 -19.62
C ALA A 210 -3.91 7.10 -20.62
N ASP A 211 -3.17 7.41 -21.68
CA ASP A 211 -2.45 6.41 -22.46
C ASP A 211 -1.20 5.99 -21.70
N VAL A 212 -0.98 4.67 -21.51
CA VAL A 212 0.10 4.17 -20.66
C VAL A 212 0.96 3.16 -21.41
N VAL A 213 2.26 3.45 -21.43
CA VAL A 213 3.31 2.52 -21.87
C VAL A 213 4.03 2.01 -20.63
N ALA A 214 4.07 0.69 -20.42
CA ALA A 214 4.63 0.12 -19.20
C ALA A 214 5.60 -1.03 -19.50
N SER A 215 6.69 -1.09 -18.74
CA SER A 215 7.63 -2.22 -18.75
C SER A 215 8.04 -2.60 -17.32
N GLY A 216 8.51 -3.85 -17.18
CA GLY A 216 9.15 -4.35 -15.96
C GLY A 216 10.65 -4.13 -15.93
N GLU A 217 11.24 -3.74 -17.07
CA GLU A 217 12.68 -3.60 -17.23
C GLU A 217 12.99 -2.38 -18.11
N PRO A 218 14.09 -1.68 -17.85
CA PRO A 218 14.57 -0.59 -18.69
C PRO A 218 15.32 -1.15 -19.90
N ASP A 219 14.67 -2.06 -20.66
CA ASP A 219 15.25 -2.63 -21.89
C ASP A 219 15.32 -1.58 -23.02
N ASP A 220 16.13 -1.87 -24.04
CA ASP A 220 16.40 -0.94 -25.13
C ASP A 220 15.12 -0.57 -25.90
N ALA A 221 14.17 -1.50 -26.06
CA ALA A 221 12.93 -1.27 -26.79
C ALA A 221 12.02 -0.30 -26.03
N PHE A 222 11.81 -0.51 -24.74
CA PHE A 222 11.02 0.38 -23.89
C PHE A 222 11.66 1.76 -23.77
N MET A 223 12.98 1.80 -23.47
CA MET A 223 13.69 3.08 -23.33
C MET A 223 13.70 3.89 -24.61
N SER A 224 13.84 3.25 -25.77
CA SER A 224 13.76 3.92 -27.07
C SER A 224 12.37 4.52 -27.32
N ASP A 225 11.28 3.77 -27.08
CA ASP A 225 9.91 4.28 -27.22
C ASP A 225 9.64 5.47 -26.28
N VAL A 226 10.08 5.37 -25.01
CA VAL A 226 9.93 6.46 -24.02
C VAL A 226 10.73 7.71 -24.44
N ILE A 227 11.95 7.56 -24.93
CA ILE A 227 12.79 8.66 -25.42
C ILE A 227 12.15 9.31 -26.65
N ASP A 228 11.64 8.53 -27.62
CA ASP A 228 10.99 9.03 -28.80
C ASP A 228 9.72 9.84 -28.45
N ARG A 229 8.88 9.32 -27.55
CA ARG A 229 7.70 10.03 -27.03
C ARG A 229 8.08 11.32 -26.30
N ALA A 230 9.16 11.28 -25.53
CA ALA A 230 9.69 12.44 -24.84
C ALA A 230 10.14 13.51 -25.84
N THR A 231 10.94 13.11 -26.84
CA THR A 231 11.49 14.00 -27.89
C THR A 231 10.37 14.64 -28.71
N ASN A 232 9.37 13.85 -29.09
CA ASN A 232 8.22 14.33 -29.88
C ASN A 232 7.20 15.13 -29.04
N GLY A 233 7.35 15.19 -27.70
CA GLY A 233 6.45 15.93 -26.81
C GLY A 233 5.12 15.25 -26.54
N THR A 234 5.00 13.96 -26.84
CA THR A 234 3.81 13.16 -26.57
C THR A 234 3.87 12.45 -25.21
N LEU A 235 5.02 12.46 -24.54
CA LEU A 235 5.17 11.96 -23.16
C LEU A 235 4.81 13.05 -22.15
N SER A 236 3.77 12.81 -21.38
CA SER A 236 3.28 13.74 -20.34
C SER A 236 3.99 13.56 -19.00
N ALA A 237 4.34 12.32 -18.66
CA ALA A 237 5.08 12.02 -17.42
C ALA A 237 5.81 10.67 -17.54
N PHE A 238 6.85 10.51 -16.73
CA PHE A 238 7.54 9.23 -16.53
C PHE A 238 7.52 8.85 -15.05
N ILE A 239 6.96 7.69 -14.74
CA ILE A 239 6.90 7.11 -13.40
C ILE A 239 7.82 5.91 -13.39
N SER A 240 8.71 5.84 -12.40
CA SER A 240 9.62 4.70 -12.24
C SER A 240 9.70 4.24 -10.81
N ASP A 241 9.71 2.93 -10.58
CA ASP A 241 10.23 2.38 -9.32
C ASP A 241 11.72 2.67 -9.23
N TYR A 242 12.21 2.96 -8.02
CA TYR A 242 13.62 3.14 -7.76
C TYR A 242 14.42 1.85 -7.94
N ASN A 243 13.91 0.73 -7.39
CA ASN A 243 14.55 -0.58 -7.45
C ASN A 243 13.95 -1.44 -8.57
N LEU A 244 14.71 -1.66 -9.61
CA LEU A 244 14.31 -2.46 -10.79
C LEU A 244 14.94 -3.85 -10.81
N GLY A 245 15.47 -4.32 -9.67
CA GLY A 245 16.13 -5.59 -9.52
C GLY A 245 17.66 -5.52 -9.50
N SER A 246 18.29 -6.57 -9.00
CA SER A 246 19.76 -6.63 -8.86
C SER A 246 20.48 -6.59 -10.20
N GLY A 247 21.49 -5.72 -10.31
CA GLY A 247 22.33 -5.60 -11.52
C GLY A 247 21.72 -4.76 -12.64
N LYS A 248 20.54 -4.16 -12.42
CA LYS A 248 19.91 -3.24 -13.38
C LYS A 248 20.11 -1.80 -12.97
N PRO A 249 20.00 -0.85 -13.91
CA PRO A 249 19.96 0.57 -13.59
C PRO A 249 18.80 0.87 -12.63
N THR A 250 18.99 1.82 -11.73
CA THR A 250 17.93 2.33 -10.87
C THR A 250 16.91 3.13 -11.68
N GLY A 251 15.70 3.27 -11.19
CA GLY A 251 14.70 4.12 -11.82
C GLY A 251 15.11 5.59 -11.91
N LEU A 252 15.98 6.04 -10.99
CA LEU A 252 16.56 7.37 -11.05
C LEU A 252 17.50 7.52 -12.25
N GLU A 253 18.35 6.53 -12.52
CA GLU A 253 19.23 6.50 -13.69
C GLU A 253 18.43 6.41 -14.99
N ALA A 254 17.34 5.64 -15.03
CA ALA A 254 16.44 5.58 -16.17
C ALA A 254 15.81 6.95 -16.47
N ILE A 255 15.34 7.68 -15.44
CA ILE A 255 14.83 9.05 -15.57
C ILE A 255 15.89 9.99 -16.18
N PHE A 256 17.10 9.93 -15.67
CA PHE A 256 18.21 10.75 -16.16
C PHE A 256 18.53 10.44 -17.64
N THR A 257 18.54 9.17 -18.00
CA THR A 257 18.78 8.72 -19.37
C THR A 257 17.75 9.28 -20.33
N VAL A 258 16.44 9.20 -20.00
CA VAL A 258 15.37 9.71 -20.85
C VAL A 258 15.44 11.23 -20.99
N ARG A 259 15.67 11.95 -19.90
CA ARG A 259 15.80 13.43 -19.94
C ARG A 259 17.01 13.89 -20.74
N LYS A 260 18.15 13.21 -20.58
CA LYS A 260 19.38 13.51 -21.33
C LYS A 260 19.18 13.26 -22.82
N ALA A 261 18.67 12.10 -23.18
CA ALA A 261 18.50 11.72 -24.59
C ALA A 261 17.45 12.57 -25.30
N SER A 262 16.35 12.92 -24.63
CA SER A 262 15.30 13.76 -25.22
C SER A 262 15.60 15.26 -25.22
N GLY A 263 16.55 15.73 -24.39
CA GLY A 263 16.84 17.15 -24.19
C GLY A 263 15.67 17.93 -23.54
N ARG A 264 14.68 17.26 -22.96
CA ARG A 264 13.46 17.88 -22.42
C ARG A 264 13.33 17.69 -20.91
N LYS A 265 12.75 18.68 -20.25
CA LYS A 265 12.30 18.59 -18.86
C LYS A 265 11.01 17.79 -18.80
N ILE A 266 11.11 16.50 -18.52
CA ILE A 266 9.94 15.61 -18.41
C ILE A 266 9.51 15.56 -16.95
N PRO A 267 8.20 15.74 -16.63
CA PRO A 267 7.65 15.46 -15.32
C PRO A 267 7.93 14.02 -14.89
N CYS A 268 8.58 13.83 -13.74
CA CYS A 268 8.94 12.49 -13.29
C CYS A 268 8.54 12.25 -11.85
N VAL A 269 8.02 11.05 -11.59
CA VAL A 269 7.72 10.54 -10.25
C VAL A 269 8.55 9.30 -10.00
N LEU A 270 9.27 9.26 -8.89
CA LEU A 270 10.04 8.11 -8.44
C LEU A 270 9.32 7.42 -7.29
N LEU A 271 8.86 6.20 -7.52
CA LEU A 271 8.27 5.34 -6.50
C LEU A 271 9.39 4.64 -5.72
N THR A 272 9.31 4.61 -4.39
CA THR A 272 10.38 4.00 -3.61
C THR A 272 9.91 3.50 -2.25
N ALA A 273 10.47 2.39 -1.79
CA ALA A 273 10.41 1.95 -0.40
C ALA A 273 11.67 2.37 0.40
N VAL A 274 12.67 2.94 -0.30
CA VAL A 274 13.94 3.39 0.29
C VAL A 274 13.77 4.78 0.91
N ASN A 275 14.52 5.07 1.95
CA ASN A 275 14.48 6.37 2.63
C ASN A 275 14.83 7.52 1.65
N GLU A 276 14.12 8.63 1.78
CA GLU A 276 14.30 9.82 0.93
C GLU A 276 15.72 10.37 0.99
N ASP A 277 16.41 10.29 2.12
CA ASP A 277 17.79 10.75 2.27
C ASP A 277 18.77 9.93 1.40
N GLU A 278 18.55 8.63 1.26
CA GLU A 278 19.34 7.77 0.38
C GLU A 278 19.10 8.12 -1.09
N ILE A 279 17.85 8.39 -1.48
CA ILE A 279 17.52 8.84 -2.84
C ILE A 279 18.17 10.19 -3.13
N ARG A 280 18.13 11.13 -2.18
CA ARG A 280 18.79 12.44 -2.30
C ARG A 280 20.31 12.32 -2.41
N ALA A 281 20.92 11.34 -1.72
CA ALA A 281 22.34 11.06 -1.83
C ALA A 281 22.69 10.50 -3.23
N ALA A 282 21.92 9.52 -3.72
CA ALA A 282 22.08 8.96 -5.06
C ALA A 282 21.91 10.02 -6.16
N TYR A 283 20.91 10.89 -6.02
CA TYR A 283 20.70 12.02 -6.93
C TYR A 283 21.92 12.96 -6.96
N ARG A 284 22.46 13.36 -5.80
CA ARG A 284 23.66 14.20 -5.74
C ARG A 284 24.84 13.54 -6.44
N GLN A 285 25.02 12.23 -6.22
CA GLN A 285 26.09 11.46 -6.85
C GLN A 285 25.97 11.46 -8.38
N LEU A 286 24.76 11.27 -8.91
CA LEU A 286 24.51 11.32 -10.36
C LEU A 286 24.74 12.72 -10.94
N CYS A 287 24.42 13.78 -10.20
CA CYS A 287 24.65 15.17 -10.62
C CYS A 287 26.13 15.58 -10.60
N LEU A 288 27.04 14.80 -9.99
CA LEU A 288 28.49 15.04 -10.12
C LEU A 288 29.00 14.80 -11.54
N ASN A 289 28.31 13.98 -12.33
CA ASN A 289 28.60 13.83 -13.75
C ASN A 289 28.16 15.12 -14.48
N PRO A 290 29.07 15.82 -15.20
CA PRO A 290 28.76 17.04 -15.94
C PRO A 290 27.57 16.87 -16.92
N ASP A 291 27.42 15.69 -17.48
CA ASP A 291 26.34 15.34 -18.41
C ASP A 291 24.95 15.36 -17.77
N ASN A 292 24.88 15.26 -16.45
CA ASN A 292 23.66 15.24 -15.66
C ASN A 292 23.44 16.57 -14.90
N ALA A 293 24.36 17.51 -15.05
CA ALA A 293 24.28 18.77 -14.36
C ALA A 293 23.00 19.54 -14.69
N GLY A 294 22.32 20.07 -13.67
CA GLY A 294 21.12 20.88 -13.83
C GLY A 294 19.81 20.09 -14.08
N GLN A 295 19.83 18.76 -14.07
CA GLN A 295 18.60 17.98 -14.10
C GLN A 295 17.83 18.16 -12.79
N ALA A 296 16.49 18.36 -12.89
CA ALA A 296 15.64 18.49 -11.72
C ALA A 296 15.45 17.15 -10.99
N MET A 297 15.35 17.19 -9.67
CA MET A 297 14.99 16.01 -8.90
C MET A 297 13.58 15.55 -9.23
N PRO A 298 13.30 14.25 -9.46
CA PRO A 298 11.95 13.76 -9.62
C PRO A 298 11.15 13.93 -8.32
N VAL A 299 9.84 14.01 -8.43
CA VAL A 299 8.96 13.97 -7.26
C VAL A 299 9.06 12.56 -6.64
N ILE A 300 9.50 12.49 -5.39
CA ILE A 300 9.60 11.23 -4.67
C ILE A 300 8.25 10.88 -4.07
N LEU A 301 7.78 9.65 -4.29
CA LEU A 301 6.58 9.09 -3.69
C LEU A 301 6.93 7.78 -2.98
N GLN A 302 6.75 7.77 -1.67
CA GLN A 302 7.01 6.59 -0.84
C GLN A 302 5.97 5.49 -1.08
N LYS A 303 6.42 4.25 -1.23
CA LYS A 303 5.55 3.07 -1.27
C LYS A 303 5.08 2.71 0.16
N PRO A 304 3.82 2.30 0.37
CA PRO A 304 2.78 2.04 -0.63
C PRO A 304 2.14 3.32 -1.18
N ALA A 305 2.06 3.44 -2.50
CA ALA A 305 1.41 4.56 -3.16
C ALA A 305 -0.10 4.31 -3.33
N THR A 306 -0.92 5.29 -2.94
CA THR A 306 -2.37 5.27 -3.20
C THR A 306 -2.69 5.97 -4.53
N ALA A 307 -3.90 5.77 -5.05
CA ALA A 307 -4.36 6.48 -6.24
C ALA A 307 -4.29 8.00 -6.08
N GLU A 308 -4.65 8.51 -4.90
CA GLU A 308 -4.65 9.93 -4.60
C GLU A 308 -3.23 10.49 -4.46
N SER A 309 -2.34 9.77 -3.75
CA SER A 309 -0.95 10.18 -3.60
C SER A 309 -0.20 10.19 -4.93
N LEU A 310 -0.48 9.21 -5.81
CA LEU A 310 0.12 9.18 -7.15
C LEU A 310 -0.43 10.31 -8.04
N ALA A 311 -1.75 10.56 -8.01
CA ALA A 311 -2.34 11.67 -8.73
C ALA A 311 -1.80 13.03 -8.24
N SER A 312 -1.59 13.18 -6.91
CA SER A 312 -0.99 14.38 -6.32
C SER A 312 0.47 14.55 -6.74
N ALA A 313 1.27 13.47 -6.72
CA ALA A 313 2.66 13.50 -7.16
C ALA A 313 2.79 13.85 -8.65
N LEU A 314 1.91 13.30 -9.50
CA LEU A 314 1.87 13.66 -10.92
C LEU A 314 1.52 15.14 -11.14
N ARG A 315 0.51 15.68 -10.42
CA ARG A 315 0.18 17.13 -10.49
C ARG A 315 1.37 18.00 -10.12
N ARG A 316 2.08 17.65 -9.04
CA ARG A 316 3.30 18.37 -8.63
C ARG A 316 4.37 18.31 -9.70
N ALA A 317 4.67 17.10 -10.21
CA ALA A 317 5.67 16.92 -11.25
C ALA A 317 5.37 17.71 -12.53
N VAL A 318 4.09 17.80 -12.91
CA VAL A 318 3.65 18.59 -14.07
C VAL A 318 3.71 20.09 -13.80
N ALA A 319 3.44 20.55 -12.57
CA ALA A 319 3.51 21.97 -12.19
C ALA A 319 4.95 22.50 -12.10
N GLU A 320 5.93 21.65 -11.86
CA GLU A 320 7.37 21.98 -11.78
C GLU A 320 8.09 21.97 -13.15
N ARG A 321 7.34 21.84 -14.25
CA ARG A 321 7.82 21.75 -15.64
C ARG A 321 8.41 23.09 -16.24
#